data_e3be5e4532363026b65d326faff350f6
#
_entry.id   e3be5e4532363026b65d326faff350f6
#
_cell.length_a   1.000
_cell.length_b   1.000
_cell.length_c   1.000
_cell.angle_alpha   90.00
_cell.angle_beta   90.00
_cell.angle_gamma   90.00
#
_symmetry.space_group_name_H-M   'P 1'
#
loop_
_entity.id
_entity.type
_entity.pdbx_description
1 polymer ?
#
loop_
_entity_poly.entity_id
_entity_poly.type
_entity_poly.pdbx_seq_one_letter_code
_entity_poly.pdbx_strand_id
1 'polypeptide(L)'
;MNRQSRCFLFLLAGFPLLAAPQPPAVTIDTPMPAPAWAKLERQLLADNVPACREFFQKYYDAKGYLQCFVRWGANDGPDDAFENFNHWPELHALGAGEEILEMYLKGHEGMIRQYSEARTTDVPAGRDGMYVNEFSAQSDWMHHGEGLQLFNRMALSVPTLPAYRDRVRRFAAMYMGEDPRAPNYDPQRKLIRSMINGSRGPLLRKATALDWVGDPFDTTGFVALHGESTYAQFLEHYQEYTDVVGDHFLNLVATTLPTNAYLATGDAKYRRWIVEYMDAWLARMKENGGIIPSFVDLDGRIGGPDKRWWGNAYGWGFSPVNPVTGRREDRNRIPRALVGFSNALLVTGDQKYVDAWRGMIDAVNSHARTEDGRQSYPTMFGADGWYGWRDEPWNVGALEVWYWSQKPEDLKRVGSAGWPGFLQGQD
;
A
#
# COMPACT_ATOMS: atom_id res chain seq x y z
N MET A 1 -68.52 -25.06 -34.43
CA MET A 1 -67.10 -24.66 -34.59
C MET A 1 -66.45 -24.59 -33.20
N ASN A 2 -65.78 -25.68 -32.83
CA ASN A 2 -65.19 -25.87 -31.51
C ASN A 2 -63.79 -25.28 -31.46
N ARG A 3 -63.57 -24.33 -30.51
CA ARG A 3 -62.21 -23.91 -30.10
C ARG A 3 -61.87 -24.59 -28.78
N GLN A 4 -60.99 -25.60 -28.89
CA GLN A 4 -60.39 -26.23 -27.70
C GLN A 4 -59.24 -25.28 -27.17
N SER A 5 -59.41 -24.77 -25.95
CA SER A 5 -58.34 -24.11 -25.16
C SER A 5 -57.46 -25.19 -24.52
N ARG A 6 -56.19 -25.25 -24.89
CA ARG A 6 -55.17 -26.07 -24.22
C ARG A 6 -54.57 -25.25 -23.08
N CYS A 7 -54.87 -25.63 -21.82
CA CYS A 7 -54.14 -25.19 -20.65
C CYS A 7 -52.75 -25.85 -20.60
N PHE A 8 -51.68 -25.06 -20.65
CA PHE A 8 -50.34 -25.52 -20.32
C PHE A 8 -50.13 -25.37 -18.81
N LEU A 9 -49.97 -26.49 -18.12
CA LEU A 9 -49.55 -26.54 -16.73
C LEU A 9 -48.03 -26.38 -16.71
N PHE A 10 -47.49 -25.24 -16.20
CA PHE A 10 -46.09 -25.10 -15.89
C PHE A 10 -45.81 -25.75 -14.51
N LEU A 11 -45.12 -26.89 -14.52
CA LEU A 11 -44.53 -27.46 -13.32
C LEU A 11 -43.30 -26.63 -12.94
N LEU A 12 -43.41 -25.79 -11.90
CA LEU A 12 -42.29 -25.16 -11.23
C LEU A 12 -41.54 -26.23 -10.42
N ALA A 13 -40.47 -26.78 -10.99
CA ALA A 13 -39.52 -27.57 -10.23
C ALA A 13 -38.77 -26.65 -9.24
N GLY A 14 -39.16 -26.74 -7.97
CA GLY A 14 -38.44 -26.05 -6.88
C GLY A 14 -37.06 -26.67 -6.72
N PHE A 15 -36.03 -25.91 -7.07
CA PHE A 15 -34.66 -26.23 -6.68
C PHE A 15 -34.56 -26.07 -5.16
N PRO A 16 -34.01 -27.04 -4.42
CA PRO A 16 -33.75 -26.88 -3.01
C PRO A 16 -32.68 -25.79 -2.87
N LEU A 17 -33.00 -24.70 -2.19
CA LEU A 17 -31.98 -23.75 -1.69
C LEU A 17 -31.05 -24.53 -0.76
N LEU A 18 -29.85 -24.81 -1.21
CA LEU A 18 -28.79 -25.30 -0.35
C LEU A 18 -28.52 -24.20 0.68
N ALA A 19 -28.91 -24.44 1.92
CA ALA A 19 -28.59 -23.56 3.02
C ALA A 19 -27.05 -23.41 3.08
N ALA A 20 -26.55 -22.17 3.09
CA ALA A 20 -25.15 -21.93 3.29
C ALA A 20 -24.69 -22.61 4.59
N PRO A 21 -23.52 -23.27 4.61
CA PRO A 21 -23.02 -23.87 5.82
C PRO A 21 -22.94 -22.80 6.91
N GLN A 22 -23.57 -23.07 8.05
CA GLN A 22 -23.49 -22.18 9.20
C GLN A 22 -22.04 -22.16 9.68
N PRO A 23 -21.49 -20.99 10.05
CA PRO A 23 -20.16 -20.93 10.63
C PRO A 23 -20.10 -21.80 11.88
N PRO A 24 -18.97 -22.46 12.16
CA PRO A 24 -18.83 -23.30 13.32
C PRO A 24 -19.12 -22.49 14.58
N ALA A 25 -20.11 -22.89 15.34
CA ALA A 25 -20.42 -22.29 16.64
C ALA A 25 -19.40 -22.79 17.66
N VAL A 26 -18.66 -21.88 18.29
CA VAL A 26 -17.82 -22.18 19.44
C VAL A 26 -18.70 -22.04 20.68
N THR A 27 -18.96 -23.15 21.35
CA THR A 27 -19.69 -23.17 22.61
C THR A 27 -18.70 -23.17 23.78
N ILE A 28 -18.81 -22.20 24.67
CA ILE A 28 -18.02 -22.17 25.91
C ILE A 28 -18.85 -22.82 27.02
N ASP A 29 -18.52 -24.08 27.31
CA ASP A 29 -19.27 -24.89 28.31
C ASP A 29 -18.84 -24.61 29.74
N THR A 30 -17.67 -24.02 29.95
CA THR A 30 -17.12 -23.71 31.25
C THR A 30 -16.81 -22.23 31.38
N PRO A 31 -17.68 -21.42 32.02
CA PRO A 31 -17.35 -20.03 32.30
C PRO A 31 -16.10 -19.92 33.16
N MET A 32 -15.13 -19.13 32.74
CA MET A 32 -13.96 -18.82 33.56
C MET A 32 -13.84 -17.30 33.72
N PRO A 33 -13.26 -16.83 34.85
CA PRO A 33 -12.99 -15.39 34.99
C PRO A 33 -12.10 -14.88 33.88
N ALA A 34 -12.40 -13.70 33.37
CA ALA A 34 -11.53 -13.07 32.34
C ALA A 34 -10.11 -12.93 32.89
N PRO A 35 -9.08 -13.40 32.16
CA PRO A 35 -7.70 -13.26 32.57
C PRO A 35 -7.29 -11.79 32.72
N ALA A 36 -6.22 -11.52 33.45
CA ALA A 36 -5.77 -10.14 33.71
C ALA A 36 -5.50 -9.35 32.47
N TRP A 37 -4.84 -9.97 31.47
CA TRP A 37 -4.56 -9.33 30.19
C TRP A 37 -5.82 -8.90 29.43
N ALA A 38 -6.87 -9.70 29.41
CA ALA A 38 -8.12 -9.37 28.75
C ALA A 38 -8.87 -8.20 29.43
N LYS A 39 -8.71 -8.07 30.75
CA LYS A 39 -9.24 -6.90 31.49
C LYS A 39 -8.46 -5.64 31.15
N LEU A 40 -7.13 -5.73 31.05
CA LEU A 40 -6.26 -4.62 30.67
C LEU A 40 -6.53 -4.19 29.23
N GLU A 41 -6.72 -5.13 28.29
CA GLU A 41 -7.08 -4.83 26.91
C GLU A 41 -8.40 -4.06 26.83
N ARG A 42 -9.44 -4.51 27.53
CA ARG A 42 -10.72 -3.78 27.61
C ARG A 42 -10.57 -2.39 28.23
N GLN A 43 -9.75 -2.26 29.26
CA GLN A 43 -9.45 -0.96 29.86
C GLN A 43 -8.75 -0.04 28.87
N LEU A 44 -7.74 -0.56 28.14
CA LEU A 44 -7.03 0.18 27.10
C LEU A 44 -7.98 0.69 26.02
N LEU A 45 -8.87 -0.16 25.50
CA LEU A 45 -9.89 0.24 24.53
C LEU A 45 -10.80 1.34 25.06
N ALA A 46 -11.25 1.21 26.32
CA ALA A 46 -12.09 2.21 26.97
C ALA A 46 -11.35 3.56 27.16
N ASP A 47 -10.07 3.53 27.51
CA ASP A 47 -9.25 4.73 27.74
C ASP A 47 -8.89 5.46 26.43
N ASN A 48 -8.84 4.74 25.29
CA ASN A 48 -8.64 5.38 23.98
C ASN A 48 -9.82 6.26 23.56
N VAL A 49 -11.05 5.96 23.95
CA VAL A 49 -12.24 6.75 23.54
C VAL A 49 -12.14 8.22 23.96
N PRO A 50 -11.91 8.56 25.24
CA PRO A 50 -11.75 9.95 25.65
C PRO A 50 -10.51 10.60 25.03
N ALA A 51 -9.41 9.88 24.82
CA ALA A 51 -8.22 10.42 24.17
C ALA A 51 -8.51 10.80 22.70
N CYS A 52 -9.17 9.94 21.92
CA CYS A 52 -9.59 10.24 20.56
C CYS A 52 -10.56 11.42 20.52
N ARG A 53 -11.50 11.51 21.46
CA ARG A 53 -12.45 12.62 21.55
C ARG A 53 -11.73 13.94 21.82
N GLU A 54 -10.80 13.98 22.77
CA GLU A 54 -10.01 15.18 23.08
C GLU A 54 -9.17 15.60 21.85
N PHE A 55 -8.50 14.63 21.20
CA PHE A 55 -7.75 14.89 19.98
C PHE A 55 -8.65 15.48 18.89
N PHE A 56 -9.81 14.87 18.62
CA PHE A 56 -10.74 15.32 17.59
C PHE A 56 -11.28 16.72 17.89
N GLN A 57 -11.68 17.00 19.12
CA GLN A 57 -12.18 18.31 19.54
C GLN A 57 -11.12 19.41 19.44
N LYS A 58 -9.85 19.07 19.69
CA LYS A 58 -8.74 20.03 19.66
C LYS A 58 -8.24 20.33 18.26
N TYR A 59 -8.18 19.32 17.40
CA TYR A 59 -7.48 19.42 16.12
C TYR A 59 -8.35 19.36 14.89
N TYR A 60 -9.64 19.09 15.02
CA TYR A 60 -10.57 19.14 13.90
C TYR A 60 -11.62 20.24 14.08
N ASP A 61 -11.90 20.94 12.99
CA ASP A 61 -12.97 21.95 13.00
C ASP A 61 -14.37 21.33 12.81
N ALA A 62 -15.39 22.22 12.77
CA ALA A 62 -16.78 21.80 12.59
C ALA A 62 -17.03 21.07 11.26
N LYS A 63 -16.21 21.29 10.23
CA LYS A 63 -16.26 20.61 8.93
C LYS A 63 -15.53 19.26 8.92
N GLY A 64 -14.79 18.94 9.98
CA GLY A 64 -13.90 17.78 10.03
C GLY A 64 -12.55 18.04 9.36
N TYR A 65 -12.15 19.30 9.19
CA TYR A 65 -10.86 19.66 8.63
C TYR A 65 -9.79 19.63 9.72
N LEU A 66 -8.66 19.00 9.41
CA LEU A 66 -7.54 18.90 10.33
C LEU A 66 -6.81 20.24 10.45
N GLN A 67 -6.54 20.67 11.69
CA GLN A 67 -5.97 21.97 12.04
C GLN A 67 -4.62 21.87 12.78
N CYS A 68 -4.09 20.66 12.98
CA CYS A 68 -2.87 20.49 13.79
C CYS A 68 -1.57 20.76 13.04
N PHE A 69 -1.60 20.98 11.74
CA PHE A 69 -0.44 21.30 10.93
C PHE A 69 -0.51 22.73 10.39
N VAL A 70 0.64 23.41 10.40
CA VAL A 70 0.77 24.76 9.85
C VAL A 70 0.78 24.78 8.33
N ARG A 71 1.04 23.64 7.71
CA ARG A 71 0.99 23.46 6.25
C ARG A 71 0.14 22.25 5.88
N TRP A 72 -0.34 22.26 4.64
CA TRP A 72 -1.09 21.19 4.04
C TRP A 72 -0.29 19.90 3.94
N GLY A 73 -0.89 18.78 4.31
CA GLY A 73 -0.28 17.48 4.14
C GLY A 73 0.92 17.22 5.04
N ALA A 74 1.03 17.92 6.15
CA ALA A 74 2.17 17.79 7.06
C ALA A 74 3.53 18.03 6.37
N ASN A 75 4.49 17.10 6.49
CA ASN A 75 5.85 17.32 6.00
C ASN A 75 6.06 16.92 4.54
N ASP A 76 5.50 15.80 4.10
CA ASP A 76 5.74 15.27 2.76
C ASP A 76 4.47 14.98 1.94
N GLY A 77 3.30 15.18 2.50
CA GLY A 77 2.06 15.07 1.75
C GLY A 77 0.79 14.97 2.58
N PRO A 78 -0.38 14.87 1.93
CA PRO A 78 -1.66 14.69 2.60
C PRO A 78 -1.79 13.38 3.37
N ASP A 79 -0.99 12.38 3.06
CA ASP A 79 -0.91 11.07 3.70
C ASP A 79 -0.49 11.16 5.16
N ASP A 80 0.52 11.97 5.50
CA ASP A 80 0.92 12.25 6.87
C ASP A 80 -0.25 12.74 7.74
N ALA A 81 -1.11 13.57 7.15
CA ALA A 81 -2.29 14.07 7.86
C ALA A 81 -3.31 12.95 8.13
N PHE A 82 -3.48 12.01 7.19
CA PHE A 82 -4.36 10.86 7.37
C PHE A 82 -3.84 9.87 8.42
N GLU A 83 -2.54 9.83 8.67
CA GLU A 83 -1.95 8.94 9.67
C GLU A 83 -2.40 9.24 11.11
N ASN A 84 -2.85 10.46 11.38
CA ASN A 84 -3.27 10.86 12.72
C ASN A 84 -4.43 10.06 13.31
N PHE A 85 -5.24 9.40 12.50
CA PHE A 85 -6.36 8.57 12.95
C PHE A 85 -6.50 7.24 12.21
N ASN A 86 -5.39 6.73 11.71
CA ASN A 86 -5.27 5.49 10.95
C ASN A 86 -5.93 4.28 11.62
N HIS A 87 -5.85 4.19 12.94
CA HIS A 87 -6.30 3.03 13.70
C HIS A 87 -7.71 3.17 14.31
N TRP A 88 -8.40 4.27 14.05
CA TRP A 88 -9.73 4.45 14.65
C TRP A 88 -10.78 3.44 14.16
N PRO A 89 -10.81 3.03 12.88
CA PRO A 89 -11.68 1.92 12.47
C PRO A 89 -11.35 0.60 13.15
N GLU A 90 -10.07 0.32 13.42
CA GLU A 90 -9.63 -0.86 14.17
C GLU A 90 -10.11 -0.78 15.64
N LEU A 91 -9.93 0.37 16.29
CA LEU A 91 -10.42 0.58 17.67
C LEU A 91 -11.92 0.33 17.75
N HIS A 92 -12.69 0.86 16.80
CA HIS A 92 -14.13 0.59 16.73
C HIS A 92 -14.42 -0.91 16.52
N ALA A 93 -13.75 -1.56 15.58
CA ALA A 93 -13.93 -2.99 15.31
C ALA A 93 -13.56 -3.89 16.51
N LEU A 94 -12.62 -3.45 17.35
CA LEU A 94 -12.26 -4.10 18.62
C LEU A 94 -13.23 -3.79 19.75
N GLY A 95 -14.21 -2.92 19.55
CA GLY A 95 -15.27 -2.63 20.53
C GLY A 95 -15.09 -1.33 21.32
N ALA A 96 -14.32 -0.36 20.83
CA ALA A 96 -14.15 0.94 21.50
C ALA A 96 -15.41 1.84 21.48
N GLY A 97 -16.44 1.48 20.70
CA GLY A 97 -17.74 2.17 20.70
C GLY A 97 -17.97 3.05 19.48
N GLU A 98 -19.28 3.34 19.21
CA GLU A 98 -19.75 4.03 17.99
C GLU A 98 -19.20 5.46 17.83
N GLU A 99 -18.92 6.15 18.94
CA GLU A 99 -18.39 7.51 18.91
C GLU A 99 -17.05 7.61 18.12
N ILE A 100 -16.21 6.59 18.23
CA ILE A 100 -14.95 6.53 17.47
C ILE A 100 -15.23 6.47 15.98
N LEU A 101 -16.20 5.66 15.56
CA LEU A 101 -16.60 5.54 14.16
C LEU A 101 -17.19 6.84 13.63
N GLU A 102 -18.04 7.50 14.39
CA GLU A 102 -18.66 8.79 14.00
C GLU A 102 -17.59 9.87 13.79
N MET A 103 -16.65 10.01 14.72
CA MET A 103 -15.52 10.94 14.61
C MET A 103 -14.64 10.59 13.41
N TYR A 104 -14.34 9.32 13.22
CA TYR A 104 -13.55 8.84 12.08
C TYR A 104 -14.22 9.20 10.75
N LEU A 105 -15.49 8.85 10.56
CA LEU A 105 -16.21 9.13 9.31
C LEU A 105 -16.27 10.64 9.04
N LYS A 106 -16.53 11.45 10.07
CA LYS A 106 -16.54 12.90 9.94
C LYS A 106 -15.18 13.47 9.55
N GLY A 107 -14.11 13.00 10.19
CA GLY A 107 -12.73 13.41 9.88
C GLY A 107 -12.31 13.00 8.48
N HIS A 108 -12.55 11.76 8.10
CA HIS A 108 -12.23 11.24 6.77
C HIS A 108 -12.92 12.04 5.65
N GLU A 109 -14.25 12.24 5.74
CA GLU A 109 -15.00 13.05 4.78
C GLU A 109 -14.55 14.52 4.78
N GLY A 110 -14.21 15.04 5.95
CA GLY A 110 -13.69 16.39 6.11
C GLY A 110 -12.35 16.56 5.38
N MET A 111 -11.43 15.65 5.57
CA MET A 111 -10.09 15.70 4.97
C MET A 111 -10.14 15.52 3.44
N ILE A 112 -10.98 14.61 2.93
CA ILE A 112 -11.19 14.49 1.48
C ILE A 112 -11.65 15.85 0.88
N ARG A 113 -12.59 16.55 1.52
CA ARG A 113 -13.01 17.88 1.07
C ARG A 113 -11.89 18.90 1.21
N GLN A 114 -11.20 18.89 2.35
CA GLN A 114 -10.10 19.79 2.64
C GLN A 114 -9.04 19.74 1.55
N TYR A 115 -8.57 18.53 1.18
CA TYR A 115 -7.56 18.38 0.13
C TYR A 115 -8.10 18.54 -1.29
N SER A 116 -9.40 18.37 -1.51
CA SER A 116 -10.02 18.72 -2.78
C SER A 116 -10.11 20.24 -2.99
N GLU A 117 -10.25 21.01 -1.90
CA GLU A 117 -10.26 22.48 -1.92
C GLU A 117 -8.86 23.09 -1.93
N ALA A 118 -7.87 22.36 -1.42
CA ALA A 118 -6.48 22.81 -1.39
C ALA A 118 -5.91 22.96 -2.80
N ARG A 119 -5.45 24.14 -3.13
CA ARG A 119 -4.91 24.47 -4.45
C ARG A 119 -3.63 25.27 -4.29
N THR A 120 -2.66 24.96 -5.15
CA THR A 120 -1.41 25.69 -5.24
C THR A 120 -0.99 25.81 -6.69
N THR A 121 -0.36 26.91 -7.06
CA THR A 121 0.19 27.11 -8.41
C THR A 121 1.58 26.49 -8.56
N ASP A 122 2.26 26.21 -7.45
CA ASP A 122 3.65 25.82 -7.43
C ASP A 122 3.80 24.30 -7.60
N VAL A 123 2.88 23.51 -7.02
CA VAL A 123 2.86 22.05 -7.18
C VAL A 123 1.91 21.67 -8.31
N PRO A 124 2.38 21.07 -9.41
CA PRO A 124 1.56 20.76 -10.58
C PRO A 124 0.33 19.91 -10.25
N ALA A 125 0.46 18.93 -9.36
CA ALA A 125 -0.63 18.07 -8.93
C ALA A 125 -1.70 18.82 -8.12
N GLY A 126 -1.35 19.92 -7.46
CA GLY A 126 -2.24 20.70 -6.61
C GLY A 126 -3.00 21.84 -7.30
N ARG A 127 -2.79 22.08 -8.60
CA ARG A 127 -3.39 23.23 -9.32
C ARG A 127 -4.91 23.28 -9.25
N ASP A 128 -5.58 22.13 -9.36
CA ASP A 128 -7.04 22.03 -9.33
C ASP A 128 -7.55 21.30 -8.08
N GLY A 129 -6.69 21.12 -7.10
CA GLY A 129 -6.87 20.38 -5.88
C GLY A 129 -5.89 19.21 -5.80
N MET A 130 -5.41 18.93 -4.60
CA MET A 130 -4.52 17.80 -4.34
C MET A 130 -5.25 16.47 -4.43
N TYR A 131 -6.55 16.47 -4.12
CA TYR A 131 -7.46 15.33 -4.32
C TYR A 131 -8.49 15.66 -5.39
N VAL A 132 -8.63 14.75 -6.35
CA VAL A 132 -9.62 14.81 -7.43
C VAL A 132 -10.34 13.46 -7.44
N ASN A 133 -11.67 13.47 -7.61
CA ASN A 133 -12.47 12.23 -7.51
C ASN A 133 -12.26 11.48 -6.18
N GLU A 134 -12.04 12.21 -5.11
CA GLU A 134 -11.82 11.68 -3.74
C GLU A 134 -10.55 10.81 -3.59
N PHE A 135 -9.61 10.95 -4.50
CA PHE A 135 -8.32 10.27 -4.49
C PHE A 135 -7.21 11.27 -4.81
N SER A 136 -5.99 11.00 -4.34
CA SER A 136 -4.85 11.88 -4.63
C SER A 136 -4.68 12.09 -6.14
N ALA A 137 -4.43 13.33 -6.56
CA ALA A 137 -4.33 13.71 -7.96
C ALA A 137 -3.20 12.97 -8.69
N GLN A 138 -1.98 13.09 -8.16
CA GLN A 138 -0.78 12.39 -8.61
C GLN A 138 0.20 12.28 -7.44
N SER A 139 0.60 11.07 -7.09
CA SER A 139 1.67 10.75 -6.13
C SER A 139 2.22 9.35 -6.41
N ASP A 140 3.22 8.91 -5.66
CA ASP A 140 3.69 7.55 -5.73
C ASP A 140 2.95 6.63 -4.75
N TRP A 141 3.16 5.30 -4.88
CA TRP A 141 2.47 4.32 -4.05
C TRP A 141 3.09 4.11 -2.67
N MET A 142 4.19 4.77 -2.34
CA MET A 142 4.59 4.87 -0.95
C MET A 142 3.58 5.75 -0.19
N HIS A 143 3.35 6.97 -0.68
CA HIS A 143 2.42 7.94 -0.08
C HIS A 143 0.95 7.56 -0.28
N HIS A 144 0.53 7.09 -1.46
CA HIS A 144 -0.83 6.54 -1.63
C HIS A 144 -1.10 5.37 -0.68
N GLY A 145 -0.10 4.49 -0.46
CA GLY A 145 -0.22 3.35 0.43
C GLY A 145 -0.43 3.78 1.89
N GLU A 146 0.26 4.81 2.32
CA GLU A 146 0.14 5.41 3.65
C GLU A 146 -1.22 6.12 3.81
N GLY A 147 -1.56 7.04 2.93
CA GLY A 147 -2.82 7.77 2.98
C GLY A 147 -4.09 6.93 2.85
N LEU A 148 -4.01 5.77 2.20
CA LEU A 148 -5.15 4.86 2.05
C LEU A 148 -5.29 3.85 3.21
N GLN A 149 -4.38 3.79 4.15
CA GLN A 149 -4.44 2.81 5.24
C GLN A 149 -5.77 2.90 6.01
N LEU A 150 -6.17 4.09 6.37
CA LEU A 150 -7.41 4.30 7.10
C LEU A 150 -8.66 3.97 6.28
N PHE A 151 -8.66 4.25 4.97
CA PHE A 151 -9.73 3.86 4.06
C PHE A 151 -9.84 2.33 3.94
N ASN A 152 -8.70 1.64 3.84
CA ASN A 152 -8.66 0.18 3.78
C ASN A 152 -9.22 -0.45 5.07
N ARG A 153 -8.90 0.13 6.24
CA ARG A 153 -9.40 -0.31 7.56
C ARG A 153 -10.89 -0.03 7.78
N MET A 154 -11.48 0.89 7.02
CA MET A 154 -12.92 1.17 7.09
C MET A 154 -13.77 -0.09 6.88
N ALA A 155 -13.27 -1.05 6.09
CA ALA A 155 -13.93 -2.34 5.89
C ALA A 155 -14.12 -3.15 7.17
N LEU A 156 -13.30 -2.95 8.21
CA LEU A 156 -13.42 -3.62 9.49
C LEU A 156 -14.66 -3.16 10.26
N SER A 157 -15.05 -1.91 10.08
CA SER A 157 -16.16 -1.27 10.81
C SER A 157 -17.44 -1.17 9.98
N VAL A 158 -17.34 -0.73 8.73
CA VAL A 158 -18.52 -0.41 7.90
C VAL A 158 -18.41 -0.98 6.48
N PRO A 159 -18.22 -2.30 6.31
CA PRO A 159 -18.03 -2.93 5.00
C PRO A 159 -19.22 -2.77 4.04
N THR A 160 -20.40 -2.48 4.59
CA THR A 160 -21.64 -2.32 3.82
C THR A 160 -22.00 -0.86 3.54
N LEU A 161 -21.23 0.10 4.07
CA LEU A 161 -21.49 1.54 3.85
C LEU A 161 -21.49 1.85 2.34
N PRO A 162 -22.59 2.40 1.78
CA PRO A 162 -22.68 2.65 0.34
C PRO A 162 -21.54 3.52 -0.19
N ALA A 163 -21.18 4.59 0.50
CA ALA A 163 -20.09 5.48 0.13
C ALA A 163 -18.74 4.74 0.06
N TYR A 164 -18.47 3.84 1.01
CA TYR A 164 -17.27 2.99 0.99
C TYR A 164 -17.29 2.06 -0.25
N ARG A 165 -18.40 1.36 -0.48
CA ARG A 165 -18.53 0.42 -1.61
C ARG A 165 -18.43 1.11 -2.97
N ASP A 166 -18.91 2.34 -3.09
CA ASP A 166 -18.78 3.13 -4.31
C ASP A 166 -17.34 3.61 -4.53
N ARG A 167 -16.65 4.02 -3.47
CA ARG A 167 -15.23 4.42 -3.53
C ARG A 167 -14.33 3.25 -3.91
N VAL A 168 -14.48 2.08 -3.31
CA VAL A 168 -13.63 0.93 -3.67
C VAL A 168 -13.76 0.57 -5.15
N ARG A 169 -14.95 0.68 -5.74
CA ARG A 169 -15.15 0.47 -7.19
C ARG A 169 -14.47 1.55 -8.03
N ARG A 170 -14.67 2.83 -7.67
CA ARG A 170 -14.09 3.96 -8.41
C ARG A 170 -12.57 3.97 -8.33
N PHE A 171 -12.00 3.73 -7.16
CA PHE A 171 -10.56 3.71 -6.98
C PHE A 171 -9.92 2.56 -7.75
N ALA A 172 -10.51 1.36 -7.70
CA ALA A 172 -10.05 0.23 -8.52
C ALA A 172 -10.13 0.55 -10.02
N ALA A 173 -11.21 1.19 -10.49
CA ALA A 173 -11.39 1.55 -11.90
C ALA A 173 -10.27 2.45 -12.44
N MET A 174 -9.69 3.34 -11.62
CA MET A 174 -8.55 4.20 -11.98
C MET A 174 -7.29 3.40 -12.34
N TYR A 175 -7.16 2.18 -11.80
CA TYR A 175 -5.98 1.31 -12.00
C TYR A 175 -6.26 0.07 -12.84
N MET A 176 -7.51 -0.12 -13.28
CA MET A 176 -7.90 -1.27 -14.12
C MET A 176 -8.13 -0.87 -15.59
N GLY A 177 -7.86 0.38 -15.96
CA GLY A 177 -8.12 0.90 -17.30
C GLY A 177 -9.61 1.17 -17.57
N GLU A 178 -10.45 1.23 -16.54
CA GLU A 178 -11.89 1.43 -16.64
C GLU A 178 -12.30 2.91 -16.51
N ASP A 179 -11.47 3.76 -15.89
CA ASP A 179 -11.72 5.22 -15.80
C ASP A 179 -10.86 5.97 -16.84
N PRO A 180 -11.46 6.53 -17.90
CA PRO A 180 -10.71 7.25 -18.95
C PRO A 180 -10.07 8.56 -18.44
N ARG A 181 -10.49 9.07 -17.29
CA ARG A 181 -9.90 10.28 -16.68
C ARG A 181 -8.60 9.98 -15.95
N ALA A 182 -8.39 8.72 -15.59
CA ALA A 182 -7.20 8.24 -14.88
C ALA A 182 -6.58 7.03 -15.61
N PRO A 183 -5.98 7.23 -16.81
CA PRO A 183 -5.47 6.13 -17.65
C PRO A 183 -4.13 5.60 -17.10
N ASN A 184 -4.11 5.15 -15.84
CA ASN A 184 -2.88 4.69 -15.19
C ASN A 184 -2.38 3.35 -15.73
N TYR A 185 -3.26 2.47 -16.19
CA TYR A 185 -2.94 1.10 -16.58
C TYR A 185 -2.94 0.90 -18.11
N ASP A 186 -1.95 0.14 -18.60
CA ASP A 186 -1.91 -0.38 -19.97
C ASP A 186 -2.28 -1.87 -19.95
N PRO A 187 -3.49 -2.24 -20.42
CA PRO A 187 -3.95 -3.63 -20.39
C PRO A 187 -3.23 -4.53 -21.40
N GLN A 188 -2.64 -3.97 -22.47
CA GLN A 188 -1.91 -4.77 -23.45
C GLN A 188 -0.56 -5.23 -22.90
N ARG A 189 0.12 -4.34 -22.20
CA ARG A 189 1.44 -4.60 -21.61
C ARG A 189 1.37 -5.01 -20.14
N LYS A 190 0.19 -4.92 -19.52
CA LYS A 190 -0.05 -5.26 -18.11
C LYS A 190 0.90 -4.52 -17.19
N LEU A 191 0.89 -3.18 -17.32
CA LEU A 191 1.74 -2.30 -16.53
C LEU A 191 1.01 -1.02 -16.11
N ILE A 192 1.38 -0.47 -14.98
CA ILE A 192 1.01 0.88 -14.55
C ILE A 192 2.04 1.83 -15.16
N ARG A 193 1.58 2.90 -15.81
CA ARG A 193 2.35 3.67 -16.79
C ARG A 193 3.36 4.66 -16.20
N SER A 194 3.30 4.90 -14.90
CA SER A 194 4.23 5.77 -14.19
C SER A 194 4.30 5.38 -12.71
N MET A 195 5.41 5.67 -12.06
CA MET A 195 5.53 5.61 -10.62
C MET A 195 4.67 6.67 -9.94
N ILE A 196 4.62 7.90 -10.50
CA ILE A 196 3.73 8.97 -10.06
C ILE A 196 2.44 8.89 -10.85
N ASN A 197 1.34 8.59 -10.18
CA ASN A 197 0.03 8.30 -10.76
C ASN A 197 -1.09 8.70 -9.80
N GLY A 198 -2.35 8.54 -10.20
CA GLY A 198 -3.48 8.87 -9.32
C GLY A 198 -4.76 9.14 -10.09
N SER A 199 -5.66 9.92 -9.50
CA SER A 199 -6.96 10.24 -10.09
C SER A 199 -6.92 11.09 -11.35
N ARG A 200 -5.78 11.72 -11.64
CA ARG A 200 -5.51 12.47 -12.88
C ARG A 200 -4.72 11.67 -13.92
N GLY A 201 -4.41 10.42 -13.59
CA GLY A 201 -3.60 9.55 -14.45
C GLY A 201 -2.10 9.67 -14.19
N PRO A 202 -1.29 9.01 -15.03
CA PRO A 202 0.14 8.89 -14.85
C PRO A 202 0.88 10.17 -15.25
N LEU A 203 1.99 10.45 -14.56
CA LEU A 203 2.96 11.46 -14.97
C LEU A 203 3.88 10.86 -16.05
N LEU A 204 3.70 11.29 -17.32
CA LEU A 204 4.42 10.73 -18.46
C LEU A 204 5.58 11.62 -18.93
N ARG A 205 6.32 12.19 -18.00
CA ARG A 205 7.57 12.93 -18.19
C ARG A 205 8.50 12.67 -17.01
N LYS A 206 9.75 13.09 -17.12
CA LYS A 206 10.63 13.12 -15.93
C LYS A 206 10.01 13.99 -14.84
N ALA A 207 10.08 13.50 -13.62
CA ALA A 207 9.66 14.27 -12.46
C ALA A 207 10.66 15.40 -12.18
N THR A 208 10.15 16.43 -11.54
CA THR A 208 10.93 17.52 -10.93
C THR A 208 10.77 17.46 -9.42
N ALA A 209 11.59 18.18 -8.67
CA ALA A 209 11.42 18.24 -7.24
C ALA A 209 10.01 18.68 -6.80
N LEU A 210 9.35 19.54 -7.60
CA LEU A 210 7.99 20.00 -7.32
C LEU A 210 6.91 18.94 -7.48
N ASP A 211 7.19 17.84 -8.16
CA ASP A 211 6.25 16.72 -8.27
C ASP A 211 6.24 15.83 -7.01
N TRP A 212 7.26 15.93 -6.18
CA TRP A 212 7.46 15.13 -4.97
C TRP A 212 7.08 15.85 -3.69
N VAL A 213 7.25 17.17 -3.66
CA VAL A 213 6.93 17.95 -2.48
C VAL A 213 5.43 18.14 -2.39
N GLY A 214 4.91 18.03 -1.19
CA GLY A 214 3.57 18.46 -0.86
C GLY A 214 3.44 19.97 -1.05
N ASP A 215 2.43 20.57 -0.47
CA ASP A 215 2.14 21.97 -0.63
C ASP A 215 3.27 22.88 -0.10
N PRO A 216 3.88 23.76 -0.90
CA PRO A 216 4.84 24.76 -0.47
C PRO A 216 4.18 25.99 0.22
N PHE A 217 2.97 25.83 0.74
CA PHE A 217 2.08 26.90 1.19
C PHE A 217 2.73 27.84 2.20
N ASP A 218 3.48 27.30 3.13
CA ASP A 218 4.30 28.07 4.08
C ASP A 218 5.71 27.47 4.16
N THR A 219 6.62 28.09 3.43
CA THR A 219 8.03 27.68 3.43
C THR A 219 8.83 28.22 4.62
N THR A 220 8.26 29.13 5.41
CA THR A 220 8.95 29.74 6.55
C THR A 220 8.97 28.86 7.78
N GLY A 221 7.92 28.09 7.98
CA GLY A 221 7.79 27.10 9.07
C GLY A 221 8.15 25.68 8.68
N PHE A 222 8.88 25.50 7.57
CA PHE A 222 9.19 24.19 7.03
C PHE A 222 10.04 23.35 7.99
N VAL A 223 9.50 22.19 8.37
CA VAL A 223 10.20 21.17 9.16
C VAL A 223 10.32 19.94 8.29
N ALA A 224 11.53 19.52 7.98
CA ALA A 224 11.78 18.42 7.09
C ALA A 224 12.05 17.11 7.85
N LEU A 225 11.66 16.00 7.22
CA LEU A 225 11.84 14.66 7.78
C LEU A 225 13.29 14.15 7.71
N HIS A 226 14.10 14.72 6.81
CA HIS A 226 15.44 14.20 6.51
C HIS A 226 16.55 15.11 7.01
N GLY A 227 16.20 16.07 7.88
CA GLY A 227 17.14 17.02 8.49
C GLY A 227 17.31 18.32 7.68
N GLU A 228 16.63 18.50 6.55
CA GLU A 228 16.60 19.77 5.84
C GLU A 228 15.97 20.84 6.72
N SER A 229 16.55 22.02 6.73
CA SER A 229 16.07 23.15 7.51
C SER A 229 15.37 24.23 6.67
N THR A 230 15.40 24.08 5.34
CA THR A 230 14.82 25.04 4.41
C THR A 230 14.10 24.32 3.26
N TYR A 231 13.10 24.98 2.68
CA TYR A 231 12.41 24.48 1.50
C TYR A 231 13.35 24.31 0.29
N ALA A 232 14.36 25.16 0.17
CA ALA A 232 15.37 25.05 -0.88
C ALA A 232 16.16 23.73 -0.76
N GLN A 233 16.60 23.36 0.44
CA GLN A 233 17.26 22.08 0.69
C GLN A 233 16.34 20.89 0.41
N PHE A 234 15.05 21.02 0.71
CA PHE A 234 14.09 20.00 0.39
C PHE A 234 13.93 19.80 -1.13
N LEU A 235 13.81 20.87 -1.90
CA LEU A 235 13.79 20.78 -3.35
C LEU A 235 15.11 20.18 -3.91
N GLU A 236 16.25 20.53 -3.33
CA GLU A 236 17.55 19.96 -3.70
C GLU A 236 17.61 18.45 -3.45
N HIS A 237 17.06 17.98 -2.33
CA HIS A 237 16.99 16.55 -2.01
C HIS A 237 16.28 15.74 -3.10
N TYR A 238 15.23 16.29 -3.70
CA TYR A 238 14.43 15.61 -4.72
C TYR A 238 14.93 15.77 -6.15
N GLN A 239 16.08 16.44 -6.39
CA GLN A 239 16.60 16.64 -7.75
C GLN A 239 17.00 15.35 -8.46
N GLU A 240 17.37 14.31 -7.74
CA GLU A 240 17.73 13.01 -8.31
C GLU A 240 16.52 12.07 -8.52
N TYR A 241 15.32 12.46 -8.09
CA TYR A 241 14.10 11.63 -8.18
C TYR A 241 13.36 11.84 -9.50
N THR A 242 14.04 11.70 -10.63
CA THR A 242 13.51 12.14 -11.94
C THR A 242 12.86 11.03 -12.76
N ASP A 243 13.33 9.79 -12.62
CA ASP A 243 12.93 8.69 -13.50
C ASP A 243 11.71 7.96 -12.95
N VAL A 244 10.53 8.37 -13.41
CA VAL A 244 9.22 7.92 -12.93
C VAL A 244 8.32 7.32 -14.01
N VAL A 245 8.74 7.43 -15.30
CA VAL A 245 7.94 6.95 -16.43
C VAL A 245 8.13 5.46 -16.65
N GLY A 246 7.03 4.71 -16.65
CA GLY A 246 7.02 3.25 -16.71
C GLY A 246 6.50 2.63 -15.41
N ASP A 247 6.36 1.31 -15.40
CA ASP A 247 5.89 0.60 -14.22
C ASP A 247 7.02 0.40 -13.20
N HIS A 248 6.67 0.51 -11.96
CA HIS A 248 7.60 0.44 -10.84
C HIS A 248 7.09 -0.56 -9.80
N PHE A 249 7.99 -1.24 -9.08
CA PHE A 249 7.58 -2.22 -8.06
C PHE A 249 6.71 -1.61 -6.96
N LEU A 250 6.82 -0.30 -6.65
CA LEU A 250 5.92 0.39 -5.72
C LEU A 250 4.47 0.35 -6.18
N ASN A 251 4.22 0.34 -7.49
CA ASN A 251 2.87 0.24 -8.03
C ASN A 251 2.17 -1.09 -7.68
N LEU A 252 2.90 -2.10 -7.22
CA LEU A 252 2.30 -3.36 -6.73
C LEU A 252 1.39 -3.12 -5.51
N VAL A 253 1.61 -2.04 -4.76
CA VAL A 253 0.72 -1.63 -3.66
C VAL A 253 -0.68 -1.26 -4.19
N ALA A 254 -0.80 -0.80 -5.46
CA ALA A 254 -2.08 -0.50 -6.10
C ALA A 254 -3.04 -1.69 -6.15
N THR A 255 -2.52 -2.92 -6.09
CA THR A 255 -3.36 -4.14 -6.01
C THR A 255 -4.29 -4.14 -4.81
N THR A 256 -4.03 -3.33 -3.79
CA THR A 256 -4.91 -3.15 -2.62
C THR A 256 -6.29 -2.62 -3.02
N LEU A 257 -6.38 -1.76 -4.03
CA LEU A 257 -7.66 -1.19 -4.49
C LEU A 257 -8.60 -2.27 -5.07
N PRO A 258 -8.19 -3.06 -6.09
CA PRO A 258 -9.03 -4.13 -6.58
C PRO A 258 -9.21 -5.27 -5.55
N THR A 259 -8.27 -5.48 -4.60
CA THR A 259 -8.48 -6.43 -3.50
C THR A 259 -9.65 -5.98 -2.62
N ASN A 260 -9.69 -4.72 -2.19
CA ASN A 260 -10.81 -4.17 -1.42
C ASN A 260 -12.13 -4.25 -2.22
N ALA A 261 -12.10 -3.94 -3.51
CA ALA A 261 -13.27 -4.01 -4.36
C ALA A 261 -13.77 -5.46 -4.51
N TYR A 262 -12.86 -6.44 -4.62
CA TYR A 262 -13.21 -7.85 -4.64
C TYR A 262 -13.87 -8.30 -3.34
N LEU A 263 -13.25 -7.98 -2.20
CA LEU A 263 -13.79 -8.33 -0.87
C LEU A 263 -15.15 -7.67 -0.60
N ALA A 264 -15.33 -6.43 -1.03
CA ALA A 264 -16.60 -5.70 -0.83
C ALA A 264 -17.73 -6.13 -1.77
N THR A 265 -17.42 -6.69 -2.95
CA THR A 265 -18.44 -6.93 -4.01
C THR A 265 -18.56 -8.36 -4.46
N GLY A 266 -17.52 -9.18 -4.30
CA GLY A 266 -17.44 -10.54 -4.85
C GLY A 266 -17.25 -10.59 -6.38
N ASP A 267 -17.08 -9.44 -7.08
CA ASP A 267 -16.92 -9.42 -8.54
C ASP A 267 -15.55 -9.96 -8.95
N ALA A 268 -15.57 -11.07 -9.66
CA ALA A 268 -14.39 -11.78 -10.11
C ALA A 268 -13.46 -10.97 -11.05
N LYS A 269 -13.93 -9.86 -11.63
CA LYS A 269 -13.09 -9.00 -12.49
C LYS A 269 -11.88 -8.45 -11.72
N TYR A 270 -12.06 -8.07 -10.46
CA TYR A 270 -11.00 -7.54 -9.61
C TYR A 270 -9.92 -8.59 -9.35
N ARG A 271 -10.33 -9.81 -8.99
CA ARG A 271 -9.41 -10.93 -8.81
C ARG A 271 -8.64 -11.24 -10.11
N ARG A 272 -9.32 -11.24 -11.27
CA ARG A 272 -8.67 -11.48 -12.57
C ARG A 272 -7.60 -10.43 -12.85
N TRP A 273 -7.88 -9.16 -12.61
CA TRP A 273 -6.91 -8.09 -12.81
C TRP A 273 -5.68 -8.23 -11.89
N ILE A 274 -5.89 -8.53 -10.59
CA ILE A 274 -4.78 -8.76 -9.65
C ILE A 274 -3.88 -9.88 -10.16
N VAL A 275 -4.46 -11.01 -10.56
CA VAL A 275 -3.69 -12.16 -11.07
C VAL A 275 -2.95 -11.78 -12.35
N GLU A 276 -3.60 -11.12 -13.29
CA GLU A 276 -3.00 -10.71 -14.56
C GLU A 276 -1.79 -9.78 -14.35
N TYR A 277 -1.95 -8.77 -13.51
CA TYR A 277 -0.90 -7.80 -13.22
C TYR A 277 0.27 -8.43 -12.46
N MET A 278 -0.02 -9.22 -11.42
CA MET A 278 1.02 -9.89 -10.64
C MET A 278 1.74 -10.98 -11.41
N ASP A 279 1.06 -11.75 -12.27
CA ASP A 279 1.70 -12.76 -13.12
C ASP A 279 2.64 -12.10 -14.15
N ALA A 280 2.30 -10.91 -14.65
CA ALA A 280 3.22 -10.14 -15.50
C ALA A 280 4.49 -9.73 -14.74
N TRP A 281 4.38 -9.32 -13.46
CA TRP A 281 5.53 -9.03 -12.62
C TRP A 281 6.35 -10.29 -12.28
N LEU A 282 5.70 -11.44 -12.02
CA LEU A 282 6.42 -12.71 -11.84
C LEU A 282 7.23 -13.10 -13.07
N ALA A 283 6.66 -12.90 -14.27
CA ALA A 283 7.38 -13.16 -15.52
C ALA A 283 8.63 -12.26 -15.65
N ARG A 284 8.50 -10.97 -15.32
CA ARG A 284 9.60 -10.00 -15.30
C ARG A 284 10.68 -10.36 -14.27
N MET A 285 10.27 -10.78 -13.06
CA MET A 285 11.22 -11.27 -12.06
C MET A 285 11.99 -12.48 -12.57
N LYS A 286 11.30 -13.44 -13.19
CA LYS A 286 11.93 -14.63 -13.76
C LYS A 286 12.92 -14.28 -14.87
N GLU A 287 12.56 -13.35 -15.76
CA GLU A 287 13.44 -12.83 -16.82
C GLU A 287 14.68 -12.15 -16.22
N ASN A 288 14.53 -11.49 -15.07
CA ASN A 288 15.61 -10.81 -14.34
C ASN A 288 16.32 -11.71 -13.30
N GLY A 289 16.41 -13.01 -13.53
CA GLY A 289 17.16 -13.92 -12.67
C GLY A 289 16.52 -14.15 -11.28
N GLY A 290 15.21 -13.95 -11.14
CA GLY A 290 14.47 -14.12 -9.89
C GLY A 290 14.41 -12.85 -9.02
N ILE A 291 15.07 -11.78 -9.42
CA ILE A 291 15.11 -10.51 -8.69
C ILE A 291 14.10 -9.53 -9.30
N ILE A 292 13.29 -8.90 -8.46
CA ILE A 292 12.35 -7.88 -8.92
C ILE A 292 13.12 -6.70 -9.53
N PRO A 293 12.84 -6.30 -10.79
CA PRO A 293 13.49 -5.14 -11.38
C PRO A 293 12.96 -3.84 -10.75
N SER A 294 13.77 -2.78 -10.76
CA SER A 294 13.37 -1.47 -10.26
C SER A 294 12.22 -0.89 -11.07
N PHE A 295 12.27 -1.07 -12.40
CA PHE A 295 11.18 -0.59 -13.25
C PHE A 295 11.07 -1.35 -14.57
N VAL A 296 9.92 -1.15 -15.24
CA VAL A 296 9.58 -1.68 -16.57
C VAL A 296 9.13 -0.52 -17.45
N ASP A 297 9.75 -0.34 -18.61
CA ASP A 297 9.43 0.77 -19.51
C ASP A 297 8.02 0.62 -20.12
N LEU A 298 7.51 1.71 -20.70
CA LEU A 298 6.19 1.74 -21.34
C LEU A 298 6.01 0.73 -22.47
N ASP A 299 7.11 0.24 -23.07
CA ASP A 299 7.07 -0.83 -24.07
C ASP A 299 7.03 -2.24 -23.48
N GLY A 300 7.07 -2.36 -22.12
CA GLY A 300 7.02 -3.62 -21.38
C GLY A 300 8.38 -4.26 -21.12
N ARG A 301 9.49 -3.67 -21.59
CA ARG A 301 10.85 -4.19 -21.37
C ARG A 301 11.40 -3.75 -20.01
N ILE A 302 12.11 -4.65 -19.36
CA ILE A 302 12.85 -4.35 -18.14
C ILE A 302 13.96 -3.34 -18.46
N GLY A 303 14.02 -2.24 -17.71
CA GLY A 303 15.05 -1.22 -17.83
C GLY A 303 15.05 -0.42 -19.12
N GLY A 304 14.04 -0.60 -19.98
CA GLY A 304 13.85 0.18 -21.20
C GLY A 304 15.03 0.13 -22.18
N PRO A 305 15.35 1.27 -22.86
CA PRO A 305 16.45 1.34 -23.81
C PRO A 305 17.82 1.01 -23.22
N ASP A 306 18.04 1.40 -21.98
CA ASP A 306 19.33 1.23 -21.29
C ASP A 306 19.53 -0.21 -20.77
N LYS A 307 18.48 -1.05 -20.81
CA LYS A 307 18.48 -2.42 -20.28
C LYS A 307 18.95 -2.52 -18.82
N ARG A 308 18.80 -1.43 -18.07
CA ARG A 308 19.24 -1.30 -16.69
C ARG A 308 18.09 -1.68 -15.77
N TRP A 309 18.10 -2.90 -15.20
CA TRP A 309 17.06 -3.38 -14.32
C TRP A 309 17.04 -2.72 -12.93
N TRP A 310 18.03 -1.90 -12.61
CA TRP A 310 18.28 -1.22 -11.34
C TRP A 310 18.26 0.31 -11.52
N GLY A 311 18.32 1.05 -10.41
CA GLY A 311 18.19 2.50 -10.40
C GLY A 311 16.73 2.94 -10.27
N ASN A 312 16.42 4.14 -10.77
CA ASN A 312 15.16 4.84 -10.58
C ASN A 312 14.88 5.19 -9.12
N ALA A 313 14.00 6.15 -8.89
CA ALA A 313 13.62 6.55 -7.54
C ALA A 313 13.16 5.33 -6.72
N TYR A 314 13.70 5.16 -5.53
CA TYR A 314 13.43 4.06 -4.60
C TYR A 314 13.81 2.64 -5.06
N GLY A 315 14.39 2.48 -6.25
CA GLY A 315 14.79 1.17 -6.79
C GLY A 315 16.11 0.63 -6.22
N TRP A 316 16.56 -0.48 -6.79
CA TRP A 316 17.87 -1.04 -6.47
C TRP A 316 18.96 -0.02 -6.75
N GLY A 317 19.81 0.25 -5.76
CA GLY A 317 20.91 1.19 -5.90
C GLY A 317 20.54 2.66 -5.91
N PHE A 318 19.29 3.02 -5.67
CA PHE A 318 18.90 4.41 -5.53
C PHE A 318 19.46 4.98 -4.23
N SER A 319 20.35 5.95 -4.37
CA SER A 319 21.10 6.55 -3.27
C SER A 319 21.31 8.05 -3.54
N PRO A 320 20.28 8.89 -3.31
CA PRO A 320 20.36 10.32 -3.54
C PRO A 320 21.29 10.98 -2.52
N VAL A 321 21.82 12.14 -2.87
CA VAL A 321 22.62 12.96 -1.95
C VAL A 321 21.70 13.68 -0.97
N ASN A 322 21.92 13.48 0.34
CA ASN A 322 21.29 14.29 1.36
C ASN A 322 21.96 15.68 1.37
N PRO A 323 21.23 16.77 1.11
CA PRO A 323 21.82 18.12 0.97
C PRO A 323 22.31 18.69 2.30
N VAL A 324 21.86 18.13 3.44
CA VAL A 324 22.30 18.57 4.77
C VAL A 324 23.64 17.97 5.14
N THR A 325 23.81 16.66 4.86
CA THR A 325 25.01 15.91 5.26
C THR A 325 26.04 15.77 4.14
N GLY A 326 25.63 16.03 2.89
CA GLY A 326 26.43 15.80 1.69
C GLY A 326 26.70 14.31 1.42
N ARG A 327 26.03 13.38 2.12
CA ARG A 327 26.22 11.94 1.99
C ARG A 327 25.12 11.33 1.14
N ARG A 328 25.45 10.23 0.46
CA ARG A 328 24.46 9.40 -0.21
C ARG A 328 23.71 8.55 0.81
N GLU A 329 22.38 8.45 0.61
CA GLU A 329 21.49 7.68 1.45
C GLU A 329 20.85 6.57 0.63
N ASP A 330 21.00 5.32 1.08
CA ASP A 330 20.36 4.19 0.44
C ASP A 330 18.85 4.22 0.69
N ARG A 331 18.09 4.49 -0.37
CA ARG A 331 16.64 4.66 -0.33
C ARG A 331 15.88 3.59 -1.10
N ASN A 332 16.37 2.36 -1.04
CA ASN A 332 15.68 1.21 -1.59
C ASN A 332 14.36 0.94 -0.83
N ARG A 333 13.24 0.88 -1.55
CA ARG A 333 11.90 0.62 -1.01
C ARG A 333 11.29 -0.69 -1.53
N ILE A 334 12.10 -1.61 -2.01
CA ILE A 334 11.68 -2.93 -2.50
C ILE A 334 10.72 -3.68 -1.54
N PRO A 335 10.85 -3.59 -0.21
CA PRO A 335 9.91 -4.25 0.70
C PRO A 335 8.44 -3.90 0.48
N ARG A 336 8.14 -2.72 -0.06
CA ARG A 336 6.77 -2.29 -0.35
C ARG A 336 6.08 -3.18 -1.42
N ALA A 337 6.85 -3.80 -2.30
CA ALA A 337 6.33 -4.73 -3.30
C ALA A 337 5.61 -5.96 -2.70
N LEU A 338 5.97 -6.37 -1.47
CA LEU A 338 5.33 -7.49 -0.76
C LEU A 338 3.82 -7.37 -0.67
N VAL A 339 3.28 -6.15 -0.64
CA VAL A 339 1.83 -5.92 -0.62
C VAL A 339 1.16 -6.55 -1.84
N GLY A 340 1.76 -6.44 -3.04
CA GLY A 340 1.23 -7.07 -4.25
C GLY A 340 1.22 -8.59 -4.15
N PHE A 341 2.31 -9.18 -3.67
CA PHE A 341 2.41 -10.64 -3.48
C PHE A 341 1.42 -11.15 -2.43
N SER A 342 1.27 -10.42 -1.32
CA SER A 342 0.29 -10.70 -0.28
C SER A 342 -1.15 -10.66 -0.83
N ASN A 343 -1.51 -9.62 -1.57
CA ASN A 343 -2.83 -9.47 -2.17
C ASN A 343 -3.14 -10.58 -3.17
N ALA A 344 -2.18 -10.95 -4.02
CA ALA A 344 -2.33 -12.03 -4.97
C ALA A 344 -2.50 -13.39 -4.28
N LEU A 345 -1.70 -13.66 -3.24
CA LEU A 345 -1.85 -14.86 -2.41
C LEU A 345 -3.23 -14.89 -1.74
N LEU A 346 -3.65 -13.78 -1.13
CA LEU A 346 -4.95 -13.67 -0.43
C LEU A 346 -6.13 -14.02 -1.34
N VAL A 347 -6.14 -13.51 -2.57
CA VAL A 347 -7.28 -13.73 -3.48
C VAL A 347 -7.20 -15.03 -4.26
N THR A 348 -6.06 -15.76 -4.24
CA THR A 348 -5.88 -17.00 -5.03
C THR A 348 -5.57 -18.21 -4.19
N GLY A 349 -4.88 -18.07 -3.05
CA GLY A 349 -4.27 -19.16 -2.32
C GLY A 349 -3.03 -19.79 -3.02
N ASP A 350 -2.56 -19.20 -4.14
CA ASP A 350 -1.50 -19.79 -4.96
C ASP A 350 -0.11 -19.49 -4.39
N GLN A 351 0.58 -20.52 -3.97
CA GLN A 351 1.91 -20.45 -3.35
C GLN A 351 3.00 -19.92 -4.29
N LYS A 352 2.77 -19.83 -5.61
CA LYS A 352 3.74 -19.27 -6.56
C LYS A 352 4.21 -17.87 -6.18
N TYR A 353 3.34 -17.07 -5.53
CA TYR A 353 3.67 -15.73 -5.08
C TYR A 353 4.62 -15.75 -3.88
N VAL A 354 4.46 -16.71 -2.98
CA VAL A 354 5.38 -16.95 -1.86
C VAL A 354 6.72 -17.48 -2.38
N ASP A 355 6.66 -18.45 -3.30
CA ASP A 355 7.86 -19.08 -3.90
C ASP A 355 8.70 -18.06 -4.68
N ALA A 356 8.07 -17.11 -5.36
CA ALA A 356 8.78 -16.05 -6.08
C ALA A 356 9.57 -15.13 -5.12
N TRP A 357 8.98 -14.70 -4.02
CA TRP A 357 9.69 -13.86 -3.05
C TRP A 357 10.78 -14.64 -2.30
N ARG A 358 10.51 -15.88 -1.93
CA ARG A 358 11.52 -16.81 -1.38
C ARG A 358 12.70 -16.94 -2.33
N GLY A 359 12.42 -17.18 -3.63
CA GLY A 359 13.43 -17.28 -4.67
C GLY A 359 14.26 -16.00 -4.82
N MET A 360 13.65 -14.84 -4.64
CA MET A 360 14.36 -13.56 -4.65
C MET A 360 15.33 -13.42 -3.47
N ILE A 361 14.92 -13.82 -2.26
CA ILE A 361 15.82 -13.85 -1.09
C ILE A 361 17.02 -14.73 -1.39
N ASP A 362 16.78 -15.94 -1.91
CA ASP A 362 17.85 -16.88 -2.24
C ASP A 362 18.74 -16.35 -3.39
N ALA A 363 18.17 -15.70 -4.40
CA ALA A 363 18.92 -15.11 -5.52
C ALA A 363 19.85 -13.98 -5.06
N VAL A 364 19.36 -13.05 -4.22
CA VAL A 364 20.22 -11.99 -3.65
C VAL A 364 21.36 -12.59 -2.81
N ASN A 365 21.04 -13.54 -1.94
CA ASN A 365 22.02 -14.19 -1.06
C ASN A 365 23.03 -15.06 -1.81
N SER A 366 22.73 -15.53 -3.02
CA SER A 366 23.69 -16.28 -3.86
C SER A 366 24.90 -15.44 -4.28
N HIS A 367 24.80 -14.11 -4.17
CA HIS A 367 25.91 -13.17 -4.43
C HIS A 367 26.77 -12.88 -3.19
N ALA A 368 26.61 -13.65 -2.11
CA ALA A 368 27.46 -13.53 -0.94
C ALA A 368 28.95 -13.70 -1.31
N ARG A 369 29.82 -12.98 -0.60
CA ARG A 369 31.27 -13.10 -0.74
C ARG A 369 31.92 -13.49 0.59
N THR A 370 33.08 -14.11 0.52
CA THR A 370 33.87 -14.45 1.70
C THR A 370 35.19 -13.66 1.65
N GLU A 371 35.42 -12.84 2.65
CA GLU A 371 36.66 -12.09 2.82
C GLU A 371 37.19 -12.34 4.22
N ASP A 372 38.46 -12.70 4.33
CA ASP A 372 39.15 -13.06 5.61
C ASP A 372 38.37 -14.09 6.46
N GLY A 373 37.72 -15.06 5.79
CA GLY A 373 36.94 -16.10 6.47
C GLY A 373 35.58 -15.65 6.97
N ARG A 374 35.15 -14.40 6.72
CA ARG A 374 33.82 -13.87 7.04
C ARG A 374 32.97 -13.81 5.80
N GLN A 375 31.74 -14.29 5.91
CA GLN A 375 30.75 -14.19 4.84
C GLN A 375 30.00 -12.86 4.95
N SER A 376 29.82 -12.18 3.83
CA SER A 376 29.02 -10.95 3.73
C SER A 376 28.04 -11.02 2.55
N TYR A 377 26.91 -10.34 2.70
CA TYR A 377 25.78 -10.38 1.78
C TYR A 377 25.46 -8.98 1.28
N PRO A 378 25.11 -8.81 0.00
CA PRO A 378 24.83 -7.51 -0.56
C PRO A 378 23.40 -7.06 -0.22
N THR A 379 23.21 -5.74 -0.12
CA THR A 379 21.87 -5.13 0.07
C THR A 379 21.46 -4.21 -1.07
N MET A 380 22.40 -3.83 -1.93
CA MET A 380 22.22 -2.87 -3.00
C MET A 380 22.89 -3.35 -4.29
N PHE A 381 22.41 -2.87 -5.44
CA PHE A 381 23.01 -3.13 -6.75
C PHE A 381 23.12 -1.83 -7.55
N GLY A 382 24.25 -1.59 -8.22
CA GLY A 382 24.51 -0.36 -8.99
C GLY A 382 25.40 -0.61 -10.21
N ALA A 383 25.99 0.47 -10.75
CA ALA A 383 26.83 0.41 -11.94
C ALA A 383 28.02 -0.53 -11.79
N ASP A 384 28.59 -0.60 -10.60
CA ASP A 384 29.75 -1.45 -10.28
C ASP A 384 29.35 -2.84 -9.73
N GLY A 385 28.07 -3.21 -9.86
CA GLY A 385 27.54 -4.48 -9.35
C GLY A 385 26.97 -4.38 -7.93
N TRP A 386 27.05 -5.50 -7.20
CA TRP A 386 26.52 -5.61 -5.85
C TRP A 386 27.39 -4.87 -4.83
N TYR A 387 26.73 -4.15 -3.89
CA TYR A 387 27.38 -3.40 -2.82
C TYR A 387 26.49 -3.33 -1.56
N GLY A 388 26.88 -2.54 -0.54
CA GLY A 388 26.14 -2.45 0.73
C GLY A 388 26.24 -3.74 1.56
N TRP A 389 27.48 -4.27 1.66
CA TRP A 389 27.77 -5.56 2.28
C TRP A 389 27.48 -5.57 3.78
N ARG A 390 26.83 -6.64 4.27
CA ARG A 390 26.51 -6.88 5.68
C ARG A 390 26.82 -8.32 6.07
N ASP A 391 27.11 -8.54 7.34
CA ASP A 391 27.44 -9.88 7.87
C ASP A 391 26.21 -10.81 7.95
N GLU A 392 25.00 -10.25 7.90
CA GLU A 392 23.76 -11.02 7.91
C GLU A 392 23.18 -11.19 6.50
N PRO A 393 22.58 -12.34 6.19
CA PRO A 393 21.88 -12.54 4.92
C PRO A 393 20.81 -11.46 4.66
N TRP A 394 20.61 -11.15 3.38
CA TRP A 394 19.47 -10.35 2.97
C TRP A 394 18.19 -11.12 3.25
N ASN A 395 17.36 -10.61 4.17
CA ASN A 395 16.18 -11.30 4.71
C ASN A 395 14.90 -10.47 4.58
N VAL A 396 14.89 -9.51 3.67
CA VAL A 396 13.72 -8.66 3.43
C VAL A 396 12.52 -9.51 3.02
N GLY A 397 11.44 -9.43 3.80
CA GLY A 397 10.22 -10.21 3.58
C GLY A 397 10.30 -11.68 4.00
N ALA A 398 11.38 -12.10 4.66
CA ALA A 398 11.52 -13.48 5.11
C ALA A 398 10.48 -13.88 6.17
N LEU A 399 10.09 -12.92 7.04
CA LEU A 399 9.05 -13.15 8.04
C LEU A 399 7.69 -13.39 7.38
N GLU A 400 7.35 -12.58 6.37
CA GLU A 400 6.12 -12.73 5.61
C GLU A 400 6.10 -14.05 4.83
N VAL A 401 7.19 -14.43 4.20
CA VAL A 401 7.34 -15.72 3.50
C VAL A 401 7.10 -16.88 4.47
N TRP A 402 7.71 -16.85 5.66
CA TRP A 402 7.45 -17.84 6.70
C TRP A 402 6.00 -17.81 7.18
N TYR A 403 5.45 -16.64 7.47
CA TYR A 403 4.07 -16.51 7.93
C TYR A 403 3.07 -17.10 6.93
N TRP A 404 3.31 -16.90 5.62
CA TRP A 404 2.44 -17.42 4.57
C TRP A 404 2.63 -18.92 4.29
N SER A 405 3.85 -19.42 4.40
CA SER A 405 4.17 -20.82 4.08
C SER A 405 4.06 -21.75 5.28
N GLN A 406 4.28 -21.25 6.49
CA GLN A 406 4.43 -22.02 7.73
C GLN A 406 5.52 -23.12 7.67
N LYS A 407 6.50 -22.99 6.76
CA LYS A 407 7.56 -23.96 6.57
C LYS A 407 8.74 -23.67 7.50
N PRO A 408 9.27 -24.68 8.23
CA PRO A 408 10.43 -24.48 9.12
C PRO A 408 11.68 -23.94 8.41
N GLU A 409 11.90 -24.29 7.14
CA GLU A 409 13.03 -23.79 6.34
C GLU A 409 12.92 -22.28 6.06
N ASP A 410 11.69 -21.75 5.95
CA ASP A 410 11.48 -20.30 5.76
C ASP A 410 11.74 -19.52 7.06
N LEU A 411 11.44 -20.12 8.21
CA LEU A 411 11.78 -19.49 9.49
C LEU A 411 13.30 -19.29 9.65
N LYS A 412 14.12 -20.19 9.11
CA LYS A 412 15.58 -20.04 9.13
C LYS A 412 16.07 -18.82 8.35
N ARG A 413 15.32 -18.37 7.32
CA ARG A 413 15.64 -17.17 6.54
C ARG A 413 15.38 -15.87 7.29
N VAL A 414 14.53 -15.89 8.32
CA VAL A 414 14.22 -14.72 9.14
C VAL A 414 15.45 -14.23 9.92
N GLY A 415 16.40 -15.12 10.20
CA GLY A 415 17.63 -14.79 10.92
C GLY A 415 17.47 -14.92 12.44
N SER A 416 18.51 -14.51 13.16
CA SER A 416 18.62 -14.70 14.61
C SER A 416 18.19 -13.46 15.43
N ALA A 417 17.99 -12.31 14.78
CA ALA A 417 17.73 -11.06 15.47
C ALA A 417 16.24 -10.85 15.80
N GLY A 418 15.92 -10.67 17.07
CA GLY A 418 14.64 -10.15 17.58
C GLY A 418 13.42 -11.05 17.38
N TRP A 419 12.88 -11.12 16.19
CA TRP A 419 11.62 -11.81 15.90
C TRP A 419 11.59 -13.32 16.21
N PRO A 420 12.63 -14.14 15.92
CA PRO A 420 12.59 -15.55 16.29
C PRO A 420 12.49 -15.79 17.79
N GLY A 421 13.18 -15.00 18.61
CA GLY A 421 13.10 -15.07 20.07
C GLY A 421 11.69 -14.75 20.57
N PHE A 422 11.12 -13.64 20.10
CA PHE A 422 9.75 -13.23 20.41
C PHE A 422 8.71 -14.29 20.01
N LEU A 423 8.79 -14.82 18.77
CA LEU A 423 7.88 -15.85 18.28
C LEU A 423 8.00 -17.18 19.04
N GLN A 424 9.15 -17.44 19.66
CA GLN A 424 9.39 -18.63 20.48
C GLN A 424 9.09 -18.41 21.97
N GLY A 425 8.67 -17.21 22.33
CA GLY A 425 8.36 -16.87 23.74
C GLY A 425 9.59 -16.90 24.63
N GLN A 426 10.75 -16.52 24.09
CA GLN A 426 12.04 -16.52 24.80
C GLN A 426 12.43 -15.14 25.36
N ASP A 427 11.49 -14.19 25.40
CA ASP A 427 11.69 -12.85 26.00
C ASP A 427 11.36 -12.84 27.47
#